data_7691bbfe1b771cbb903fb2073d32a9c5
#
_entry.id   7691bbfe1b771cbb903fb2073d32a9c5
#
_cell.length_a   1.000
_cell.length_b   1.000
_cell.length_c   1.000
_cell.angle_alpha   90.00
_cell.angle_beta   90.00
_cell.angle_gamma   90.00
#
_symmetry.space_group_name_H-M   'P 1'
#
loop_
_entity.id
_entity.type
_entity.pdbx_description
1 polymer ?
#
loop_
_entity_poly.entity_id
_entity_poly.type
_entity_poly.pdbx_seq_one_letter_code
_entity_poly.pdbx_strand_id
1 'polypeptide(L)'
;MSTPLIDNIRDLVRTGDVTKAGLARAAGLHANTLRSLDEPDWNPTAETLRKLETYLVTGGGEALASPEEIIEAARNGRMFILVDDEDRENEGDLVIPAQMATPDAINFMAKYGRGLICLALTKERTDALGLDMMTSNNREQMGTAFTVSIEAAEGVTTGISAADRARTVSVAIDGSRGADDIVSPGHVFPLMARPGGVLVRAGHTEAAVDISRLAGLNPSGVICEIMNEDGTMARMGDLLAFAQLHNLKIGTIRDLIAYRRKHDHLVEKKAEAPFTSRWGGDWRAMTFFNKATGTEQVALVKGKVDPGKPTLVRMHALSAFTDVFGEEGARGQMLSRSMEIIGEEGAGIVVVINRTMQGAFTRALQHKTGVAPRDMEEIRDYGVGAQILTELGVEEMILLTNSHHSLVGLDAYGLSIVDERPIE
;
A
#
# COMPACT_ATOMS: atom_id res chain seq x y z
N MET A 1 -29.43 31.91 -13.23
CA MET A 1 -30.37 30.80 -12.97
C MET A 1 -29.55 29.68 -12.37
N SER A 2 -29.82 29.31 -11.11
CA SER A 2 -29.17 28.15 -10.51
C SER A 2 -29.66 26.90 -11.24
N THR A 3 -28.74 26.01 -11.57
CA THR A 3 -29.15 24.69 -12.06
C THR A 3 -29.63 23.84 -10.89
N PRO A 4 -30.62 22.94 -11.06
CA PRO A 4 -31.09 22.04 -10.00
C PRO A 4 -29.95 21.32 -9.25
N LEU A 5 -28.86 21.06 -9.92
CA LEU A 5 -27.64 20.48 -9.38
C LEU A 5 -27.00 21.36 -8.29
N ILE A 6 -26.86 22.67 -8.56
CA ILE A 6 -26.23 23.62 -7.62
C ILE A 6 -27.09 23.76 -6.36
N ASP A 7 -28.41 23.77 -6.52
CA ASP A 7 -29.34 23.87 -5.40
C ASP A 7 -29.28 22.62 -4.52
N ASN A 8 -29.25 21.44 -5.10
CA ASN A 8 -29.05 20.18 -4.36
C ASN A 8 -27.73 20.16 -3.58
N ILE A 9 -26.64 20.66 -4.15
CA ILE A 9 -25.34 20.74 -3.49
C ILE A 9 -25.36 21.73 -2.33
N ARG A 10 -26.01 22.88 -2.48
CA ARG A 10 -26.19 23.85 -1.41
C ARG A 10 -27.00 23.27 -0.26
N ASP A 11 -28.04 22.55 -0.56
CA ASP A 11 -28.88 21.90 0.44
C ASP A 11 -28.11 20.83 1.22
N LEU A 12 -27.31 19.99 0.54
CA LEU A 12 -26.48 18.98 1.19
C LEU A 12 -25.46 19.59 2.18
N VAL A 13 -24.87 20.72 1.83
CA VAL A 13 -23.96 21.45 2.75
C VAL A 13 -24.72 22.12 3.89
N ARG A 14 -25.95 22.62 3.63
CA ARG A 14 -26.79 23.31 4.61
C ARG A 14 -27.36 22.36 5.66
N THR A 15 -27.69 21.12 5.31
CA THR A 15 -28.14 20.08 6.27
C THR A 15 -27.04 19.69 7.27
N GLY A 16 -25.78 20.02 7.00
CA GLY A 16 -24.65 19.73 7.89
C GLY A 16 -24.05 18.35 7.72
N ASP A 17 -24.59 17.55 6.78
CA ASP A 17 -24.11 16.19 6.52
C ASP A 17 -22.69 16.17 5.96
N VAL A 18 -22.29 17.28 5.28
CA VAL A 18 -20.95 17.41 4.73
C VAL A 18 -20.47 18.87 4.77
N THR A 19 -19.18 19.11 5.02
CA THR A 19 -18.58 20.43 4.91
C THR A 19 -18.19 20.75 3.47
N LYS A 20 -18.16 22.06 3.08
CA LYS A 20 -17.72 22.48 1.74
C LYS A 20 -16.36 21.89 1.34
N ALA A 21 -15.38 21.92 2.26
CA ALA A 21 -14.05 21.37 2.02
C ALA A 21 -14.06 19.83 1.96
N GLY A 22 -14.92 19.18 2.74
CA GLY A 22 -15.14 17.73 2.70
C GLY A 22 -15.76 17.31 1.37
N LEU A 23 -16.83 17.98 0.95
CA LEU A 23 -17.49 17.76 -0.33
C LEU A 23 -16.55 17.97 -1.52
N ALA A 24 -15.76 19.06 -1.49
CA ALA A 24 -14.79 19.30 -2.56
C ALA A 24 -13.79 18.15 -2.69
N ARG A 25 -13.20 17.71 -1.57
CA ARG A 25 -12.28 16.57 -1.56
C ARG A 25 -12.94 15.27 -2.03
N ALA A 26 -14.14 14.98 -1.53
CA ALA A 26 -14.89 13.78 -1.89
C ALA A 26 -15.29 13.75 -3.38
N ALA A 27 -15.52 14.93 -3.98
CA ALA A 27 -15.78 15.09 -5.41
C ALA A 27 -14.49 15.21 -6.25
N GLY A 28 -13.28 14.94 -5.70
CA GLY A 28 -12.02 15.08 -6.42
C GLY A 28 -11.68 16.51 -6.85
N LEU A 29 -12.08 17.50 -6.04
CA LEU A 29 -11.83 18.93 -6.27
C LEU A 29 -10.87 19.46 -5.20
N HIS A 30 -10.16 20.56 -5.53
CA HIS A 30 -9.37 21.27 -4.53
C HIS A 30 -10.28 21.80 -3.40
N ALA A 31 -9.85 21.68 -2.12
CA ALA A 31 -10.66 22.02 -0.94
C ALA A 31 -11.29 23.43 -0.97
N ASN A 32 -10.68 24.38 -1.67
CA ASN A 32 -11.16 25.75 -1.79
C ASN A 32 -12.15 25.98 -2.95
N THR A 33 -12.37 24.98 -3.82
CA THR A 33 -13.20 25.13 -5.04
C THR A 33 -14.65 25.50 -4.69
N LEU A 34 -15.16 25.00 -3.57
CA LEU A 34 -16.54 25.27 -3.11
C LEU A 34 -16.62 26.39 -2.08
N ARG A 35 -15.56 27.18 -1.88
CA ARG A 35 -15.55 28.27 -0.88
C ARG A 35 -16.70 29.26 -1.10
N SER A 36 -16.94 29.66 -2.34
CA SER A 36 -17.98 30.63 -2.73
C SER A 36 -19.32 29.95 -3.12
N LEU A 37 -19.56 28.71 -2.78
CA LEU A 37 -20.77 27.93 -3.13
C LEU A 37 -22.08 28.65 -2.76
N ASP A 38 -22.10 29.39 -1.63
CA ASP A 38 -23.29 30.11 -1.15
C ASP A 38 -23.52 31.47 -1.83
N GLU A 39 -22.52 31.95 -2.60
CA GLU A 39 -22.64 33.23 -3.32
C GLU A 39 -23.60 33.08 -4.50
N PRO A 40 -24.53 34.05 -4.72
CA PRO A 40 -25.54 33.93 -5.78
C PRO A 40 -24.95 33.88 -7.20
N ASP A 41 -23.75 34.47 -7.37
CA ASP A 41 -23.02 34.59 -8.62
C ASP A 41 -21.94 33.51 -8.81
N TRP A 42 -21.87 32.50 -7.90
CA TRP A 42 -20.94 31.41 -8.06
C TRP A 42 -21.17 30.66 -9.35
N ASN A 43 -20.16 30.69 -10.22
CA ASN A 43 -20.20 30.12 -11.57
C ASN A 43 -19.07 29.08 -11.73
N PRO A 44 -19.32 27.83 -11.36
CA PRO A 44 -18.32 26.76 -11.49
C PRO A 44 -18.07 26.37 -12.93
N THR A 45 -16.86 25.84 -13.19
CA THR A 45 -16.52 25.27 -14.51
C THR A 45 -17.39 24.04 -14.82
N ALA A 46 -17.51 23.69 -16.10
CA ALA A 46 -18.22 22.49 -16.53
C ALA A 46 -17.60 21.21 -15.89
N GLU A 47 -16.29 21.17 -15.72
CA GLU A 47 -15.59 20.10 -15.03
C GLU A 47 -15.97 20.01 -13.55
N THR A 48 -16.02 21.14 -12.84
CA THR A 48 -16.48 21.21 -11.46
C THR A 48 -17.92 20.69 -11.32
N LEU A 49 -18.82 21.12 -12.21
CA LEU A 49 -20.21 20.63 -12.21
C LEU A 49 -20.29 19.13 -12.44
N ARG A 50 -19.56 18.60 -13.40
CA ARG A 50 -19.53 17.15 -13.69
C ARG A 50 -19.07 16.35 -12.48
N LYS A 51 -17.98 16.77 -11.81
CA LYS A 51 -17.47 16.10 -10.61
C LYS A 51 -18.48 16.12 -9.45
N LEU A 52 -19.16 17.23 -9.25
CA LEU A 52 -20.21 17.37 -8.22
C LEU A 52 -21.47 16.57 -8.58
N GLU A 53 -21.84 16.50 -9.85
CA GLU A 53 -22.95 15.67 -10.32
C GLU A 53 -22.66 14.18 -10.06
N THR A 54 -21.45 13.74 -10.41
CA THR A 54 -20.97 12.39 -10.13
C THR A 54 -21.09 12.09 -8.63
N TYR A 55 -20.63 12.98 -7.76
CA TYR A 55 -20.75 12.83 -6.31
C TYR A 55 -22.19 12.68 -5.83
N LEU A 56 -23.12 13.49 -6.34
CA LEU A 56 -24.54 13.39 -5.97
C LEU A 56 -25.22 12.12 -6.47
N VAL A 57 -24.89 11.70 -7.68
CA VAL A 57 -25.42 10.46 -8.27
C VAL A 57 -24.93 9.22 -7.51
N THR A 58 -23.69 9.26 -7.00
CA THR A 58 -23.10 8.17 -6.21
C THR A 58 -23.50 8.17 -4.73
N GLY A 59 -24.34 9.11 -4.28
CA GLY A 59 -24.89 9.14 -2.91
C GLY A 59 -23.91 9.60 -1.84
N GLY A 60 -22.85 10.30 -2.23
CA GLY A 60 -22.00 11.07 -1.28
C GLY A 60 -21.09 10.30 -0.32
N GLY A 61 -21.08 8.97 -0.36
CA GLY A 61 -20.28 8.17 0.58
C GLY A 61 -19.99 6.73 0.14
N GLU A 62 -20.67 6.22 -0.88
CA GLU A 62 -20.50 4.84 -1.34
C GLU A 62 -19.79 4.71 -2.70
N ALA A 63 -19.10 5.75 -3.16
CA ALA A 63 -18.41 5.70 -4.45
C ALA A 63 -17.25 4.69 -4.45
N LEU A 64 -16.58 4.52 -3.32
CA LEU A 64 -15.47 3.58 -3.15
C LEU A 64 -15.84 2.46 -2.18
N ALA A 65 -15.61 1.22 -2.62
CA ALA A 65 -15.80 0.05 -1.78
C ALA A 65 -14.66 -0.08 -0.75
N SER A 66 -15.00 -0.53 0.45
CA SER A 66 -14.00 -0.85 1.45
C SER A 66 -13.10 -2.02 1.02
N PRO A 67 -11.91 -2.17 1.59
CA PRO A 67 -11.06 -3.32 1.32
C PRO A 67 -11.76 -4.66 1.58
N GLU A 68 -12.57 -4.75 2.62
CA GLU A 68 -13.37 -5.93 2.95
C GLU A 68 -14.37 -6.26 1.84
N GLU A 69 -15.03 -5.26 1.27
CA GLU A 69 -15.96 -5.42 0.18
C GLU A 69 -15.29 -5.85 -1.13
N ILE A 70 -14.07 -5.35 -1.39
CA ILE A 70 -13.25 -5.77 -2.53
C ILE A 70 -12.77 -7.22 -2.35
N ILE A 71 -12.29 -7.58 -1.15
CA ILE A 71 -11.89 -8.95 -0.81
C ILE A 71 -13.07 -9.91 -0.95
N GLU A 72 -14.27 -9.50 -0.52
CA GLU A 72 -15.48 -10.31 -0.66
C GLU A 72 -15.91 -10.45 -2.13
N ALA A 73 -15.79 -9.38 -2.94
CA ALA A 73 -16.00 -9.47 -4.39
C ALA A 73 -15.04 -10.48 -5.03
N ALA A 74 -13.76 -10.41 -4.69
CA ALA A 74 -12.73 -11.35 -5.13
C ALA A 74 -13.07 -12.79 -4.74
N ARG A 75 -13.43 -13.03 -3.47
CA ARG A 75 -13.82 -14.35 -2.96
C ARG A 75 -14.98 -14.97 -3.73
N ASN A 76 -15.93 -14.14 -4.16
CA ASN A 76 -17.08 -14.54 -4.95
C ASN A 76 -16.82 -14.58 -6.48
N GLY A 77 -15.56 -14.44 -6.91
CA GLY A 77 -15.18 -14.50 -8.33
C GLY A 77 -15.67 -13.30 -9.14
N ARG A 78 -16.02 -12.19 -8.50
CA ARG A 78 -16.46 -10.96 -9.16
C ARG A 78 -15.26 -10.09 -9.51
N MET A 79 -15.27 -9.56 -10.72
CA MET A 79 -14.33 -8.52 -11.15
C MET A 79 -14.59 -7.22 -10.40
N PHE A 80 -13.55 -6.46 -10.14
CA PHE A 80 -13.62 -5.16 -9.49
C PHE A 80 -12.55 -4.23 -10.09
N ILE A 81 -12.61 -2.96 -9.74
CA ILE A 81 -11.63 -1.95 -10.16
C ILE A 81 -10.75 -1.59 -8.96
N LEU A 82 -9.45 -1.52 -9.18
CA LEU A 82 -8.51 -0.90 -8.25
C LEU A 82 -7.93 0.35 -8.86
N VAL A 83 -7.77 1.37 -8.04
CA VAL A 83 -7.16 2.65 -8.42
C VAL A 83 -5.92 2.88 -7.57
N ASP A 84 -4.82 3.25 -8.21
CA ASP A 84 -3.61 3.62 -7.52
C ASP A 84 -3.56 5.13 -7.17
N ASP A 85 -2.44 5.57 -6.59
CA ASP A 85 -2.29 6.96 -6.13
C ASP A 85 -2.16 7.92 -7.32
N GLU A 86 -2.69 9.15 -7.16
CA GLU A 86 -2.57 10.22 -8.16
C GLU A 86 -1.09 10.59 -8.44
N ASP A 87 -0.23 10.43 -7.45
CA ASP A 87 1.21 10.70 -7.56
C ASP A 87 1.99 9.53 -8.18
N ARG A 88 1.33 8.39 -8.53
CA ARG A 88 1.94 7.22 -9.14
C ARG A 88 1.56 7.13 -10.64
N GLU A 89 0.68 6.23 -11.06
CA GLU A 89 0.18 6.11 -12.43
C GLU A 89 -1.14 6.87 -12.59
N ASN A 90 -1.89 7.01 -11.48
CA ASN A 90 -3.23 7.59 -11.44
C ASN A 90 -4.17 6.86 -12.40
N GLU A 91 -4.15 5.54 -12.39
CA GLU A 91 -4.88 4.67 -13.29
C GLU A 91 -5.81 3.74 -12.52
N GLY A 92 -6.77 3.15 -13.24
CA GLY A 92 -7.66 2.12 -12.72
C GLY A 92 -7.57 0.87 -13.56
N ASP A 93 -7.36 -0.27 -12.88
CA ASP A 93 -7.33 -1.58 -13.51
C ASP A 93 -8.58 -2.38 -13.18
N LEU A 94 -9.11 -3.09 -14.18
CA LEU A 94 -9.96 -4.25 -13.96
C LEU A 94 -9.13 -5.36 -13.35
N VAL A 95 -9.61 -5.91 -12.24
CA VAL A 95 -8.91 -6.98 -11.50
C VAL A 95 -9.87 -8.13 -11.24
N ILE A 96 -9.37 -9.35 -11.45
CA ILE A 96 -10.05 -10.60 -11.07
C ILE A 96 -9.03 -11.60 -10.54
N PRO A 97 -9.30 -12.37 -9.46
CA PRO A 97 -8.42 -13.48 -9.06
C PRO A 97 -8.18 -14.42 -10.22
N ALA A 98 -6.94 -14.82 -10.47
CA ALA A 98 -6.58 -15.56 -11.68
C ALA A 98 -7.32 -16.92 -11.80
N GLN A 99 -7.62 -17.58 -10.66
CA GLN A 99 -8.40 -18.82 -10.70
C GLN A 99 -9.88 -18.62 -11.12
N MET A 100 -10.37 -17.38 -11.15
CA MET A 100 -11.70 -16.98 -11.59
C MET A 100 -11.68 -16.32 -12.98
N ALA A 101 -10.53 -16.26 -13.65
CA ALA A 101 -10.35 -15.65 -14.97
C ALA A 101 -10.91 -16.56 -16.08
N THR A 102 -12.23 -16.57 -16.24
CA THR A 102 -12.93 -17.28 -17.30
C THR A 102 -12.71 -16.64 -18.67
N PRO A 103 -13.03 -17.32 -19.79
CA PRO A 103 -13.01 -16.70 -21.11
C PRO A 103 -13.87 -15.43 -21.19
N ASP A 104 -15.01 -15.39 -20.50
CA ASP A 104 -15.89 -14.21 -20.47
C ASP A 104 -15.24 -13.04 -19.73
N ALA A 105 -14.52 -13.32 -18.62
CA ALA A 105 -13.77 -12.29 -17.89
C ALA A 105 -12.63 -11.71 -18.74
N ILE A 106 -11.87 -12.55 -19.43
CA ILE A 106 -10.81 -12.11 -20.36
C ILE A 106 -11.39 -11.31 -21.53
N ASN A 107 -12.53 -11.76 -22.07
CA ASN A 107 -13.21 -11.03 -23.14
C ASN A 107 -13.73 -9.67 -22.66
N PHE A 108 -14.25 -9.60 -21.42
CA PHE A 108 -14.68 -8.33 -20.82
C PHE A 108 -13.51 -7.36 -20.70
N MET A 109 -12.36 -7.79 -20.17
CA MET A 109 -11.16 -6.98 -20.06
C MET A 109 -10.68 -6.48 -21.43
N ALA A 110 -10.59 -7.38 -22.42
CA ALA A 110 -10.17 -7.02 -23.78
C ALA A 110 -11.09 -6.01 -24.45
N LYS A 111 -12.42 -6.16 -24.26
CA LYS A 111 -13.45 -5.34 -24.92
C LYS A 111 -13.63 -3.98 -24.25
N TYR A 112 -13.69 -3.96 -22.93
CA TYR A 112 -14.08 -2.78 -22.16
C TYR A 112 -12.92 -2.12 -21.44
N GLY A 113 -11.93 -2.90 -20.93
CA GLY A 113 -10.69 -2.35 -20.35
C GLY A 113 -9.80 -1.76 -21.44
N ARG A 114 -9.55 -2.53 -22.52
CA ARG A 114 -8.70 -2.15 -23.67
C ARG A 114 -7.21 -2.07 -23.37
N GLY A 115 -6.82 -2.26 -22.12
CA GLY A 115 -5.43 -2.29 -21.67
C GLY A 115 -4.70 -3.60 -21.98
N LEU A 116 -3.52 -3.76 -21.47
CA LEU A 116 -2.73 -4.98 -21.57
C LEU A 116 -3.19 -5.99 -20.51
N ILE A 117 -3.70 -7.15 -20.96
CA ILE A 117 -4.09 -8.20 -20.02
C ILE A 117 -2.83 -8.87 -19.48
N CYS A 118 -2.56 -8.66 -18.20
CA CYS A 118 -1.40 -9.16 -17.49
C CYS A 118 -1.80 -10.16 -16.40
N LEU A 119 -0.91 -11.10 -16.10
CA LEU A 119 -1.05 -12.10 -15.05
C LEU A 119 -0.10 -11.81 -13.90
N ALA A 120 -0.60 -11.26 -12.81
CA ALA A 120 0.17 -11.04 -11.59
C ALA A 120 0.40 -12.36 -10.86
N LEU A 121 1.67 -12.71 -10.62
CA LEU A 121 2.12 -13.94 -9.97
C LEU A 121 3.06 -13.60 -8.80
N THR A 122 3.13 -14.50 -7.82
CA THR A 122 4.18 -14.42 -6.79
C THR A 122 5.55 -14.79 -7.40
N LYS A 123 6.63 -14.35 -6.73
CA LYS A 123 7.99 -14.71 -7.12
C LYS A 123 8.19 -16.24 -7.15
N GLU A 124 7.68 -16.94 -6.15
CA GLU A 124 7.78 -18.41 -6.04
C GLU A 124 7.12 -19.09 -7.24
N ARG A 125 6.00 -18.54 -7.73
CA ARG A 125 5.32 -19.11 -8.88
C ARG A 125 6.04 -18.81 -10.18
N THR A 126 6.58 -17.60 -10.36
CA THR A 126 7.41 -17.27 -11.53
C THR A 126 8.66 -18.12 -11.59
N ASP A 127 9.31 -18.37 -10.44
CA ASP A 127 10.48 -19.24 -10.34
C ASP A 127 10.13 -20.71 -10.69
N ALA A 128 8.99 -21.22 -10.18
CA ALA A 128 8.54 -22.59 -10.46
C ALA A 128 8.17 -22.82 -11.93
N LEU A 129 7.72 -21.78 -12.63
CA LEU A 129 7.47 -21.82 -14.08
C LEU A 129 8.73 -21.55 -14.92
N GLY A 130 9.87 -21.24 -14.30
CA GLY A 130 11.11 -20.92 -15.00
C GLY A 130 11.03 -19.65 -15.86
N LEU A 131 10.25 -18.66 -15.45
CA LEU A 131 10.05 -17.45 -16.24
C LEU A 131 11.19 -16.44 -16.02
N ASP A 132 11.94 -16.21 -17.08
CA ASP A 132 12.95 -15.15 -17.10
C ASP A 132 12.32 -13.77 -17.14
N MET A 133 13.01 -12.78 -16.58
CA MET A 133 12.63 -11.39 -16.76
C MET A 133 12.72 -10.98 -18.22
N MET A 134 11.76 -10.20 -18.72
CA MET A 134 11.72 -9.72 -20.11
C MET A 134 12.99 -8.94 -20.48
N THR A 135 13.64 -8.31 -19.52
CA THR A 135 14.91 -7.60 -19.70
C THR A 135 15.79 -7.72 -18.46
N SER A 136 17.10 -7.83 -18.65
CA SER A 136 18.09 -7.81 -17.58
C SER A 136 18.33 -6.39 -17.01
N ASN A 137 17.93 -5.35 -17.76
CA ASN A 137 18.08 -3.96 -17.35
C ASN A 137 16.73 -3.24 -17.49
N ASN A 138 15.91 -3.36 -16.45
CA ASN A 138 14.62 -2.71 -16.42
C ASN A 138 14.79 -1.19 -16.23
N ARG A 139 14.34 -0.39 -17.21
CA ARG A 139 14.36 1.07 -17.23
C ARG A 139 12.95 1.67 -17.15
N GLU A 140 11.96 0.84 -16.92
CA GLU A 140 10.58 1.30 -16.73
C GLU A 140 10.50 2.10 -15.42
N GLN A 141 9.79 3.26 -15.46
CA GLN A 141 9.80 4.26 -14.39
C GLN A 141 9.22 3.72 -13.07
N MET A 142 8.19 2.88 -13.14
CA MET A 142 7.53 2.29 -11.99
C MET A 142 8.15 0.96 -11.55
N GLY A 143 9.15 0.47 -12.30
CA GLY A 143 9.87 -0.76 -12.00
C GLY A 143 9.02 -2.02 -12.12
N THR A 144 8.00 -2.02 -13.01
CA THR A 144 7.12 -3.17 -13.25
C THR A 144 7.92 -4.37 -13.74
N ALA A 145 7.78 -5.48 -13.03
CA ALA A 145 8.61 -6.66 -13.23
C ALA A 145 7.98 -7.60 -14.28
N PHE A 146 8.02 -7.21 -15.55
CA PHE A 146 7.60 -8.04 -16.65
C PHE A 146 8.53 -9.25 -16.80
N THR A 147 7.93 -10.44 -16.89
CA THR A 147 8.62 -11.63 -17.37
C THR A 147 8.41 -11.80 -18.88
N VAL A 148 9.06 -12.79 -19.49
CA VAL A 148 8.74 -13.20 -20.86
C VAL A 148 7.24 -13.52 -20.99
N SER A 149 6.62 -13.18 -22.13
CA SER A 149 5.23 -13.54 -22.39
C SER A 149 5.09 -15.05 -22.59
N ILE A 150 3.93 -15.60 -22.23
CA ILE A 150 3.69 -17.04 -22.17
C ILE A 150 2.45 -17.48 -22.91
N GLU A 151 2.45 -18.79 -23.21
CA GLU A 151 1.31 -19.55 -23.69
C GLU A 151 1.27 -20.91 -22.99
N ALA A 152 0.07 -21.51 -22.81
CA ALA A 152 -0.01 -22.91 -22.42
C ALA A 152 0.56 -23.79 -23.53
N ALA A 153 1.38 -24.78 -23.16
CA ALA A 153 1.96 -25.72 -24.16
C ALA A 153 0.88 -26.53 -24.86
N GLU A 154 -0.27 -26.77 -24.21
CA GLU A 154 -1.36 -27.57 -24.74
C GLU A 154 -2.73 -26.94 -24.46
N GLY A 155 -3.69 -27.20 -25.35
CA GLY A 155 -5.09 -26.80 -25.19
C GLY A 155 -5.36 -25.37 -25.63
N VAL A 156 -4.51 -24.78 -26.44
CA VAL A 156 -4.68 -23.47 -27.09
C VAL A 156 -4.61 -23.63 -28.62
N THR A 157 -5.15 -22.64 -29.34
CA THR A 157 -5.07 -22.58 -30.81
C THR A 157 -3.95 -21.63 -31.24
N THR A 158 -4.28 -20.35 -31.50
CA THR A 158 -3.30 -19.30 -31.82
C THR A 158 -2.89 -18.47 -30.59
N GLY A 159 -3.49 -18.74 -29.42
CA GLY A 159 -3.13 -18.15 -28.13
C GLY A 159 -3.84 -16.84 -27.79
N ILE A 160 -4.22 -16.03 -28.78
CA ILE A 160 -4.75 -14.68 -28.55
C ILE A 160 -6.24 -14.65 -28.17
N SER A 161 -7.02 -15.72 -28.47
CA SER A 161 -8.43 -15.73 -28.14
C SER A 161 -8.67 -15.63 -26.62
N ALA A 162 -9.83 -15.14 -26.21
CA ALA A 162 -10.18 -15.08 -24.78
C ALA A 162 -10.13 -16.47 -24.12
N ALA A 163 -10.53 -17.51 -24.84
CA ALA A 163 -10.46 -18.90 -24.37
C ALA A 163 -9.02 -19.38 -24.22
N ASP A 164 -8.15 -19.10 -25.19
CA ASP A 164 -6.75 -19.49 -25.14
C ASP A 164 -6.00 -18.79 -24.00
N ARG A 165 -6.21 -17.48 -23.83
CA ARG A 165 -5.61 -16.72 -22.72
C ARG A 165 -6.11 -17.20 -21.35
N ALA A 166 -7.40 -17.46 -21.20
CA ALA A 166 -7.95 -18.05 -19.98
C ALA A 166 -7.35 -19.44 -19.69
N ARG A 167 -7.15 -20.25 -20.73
CA ARG A 167 -6.45 -21.55 -20.63
C ARG A 167 -5.01 -21.35 -20.16
N THR A 168 -4.27 -20.42 -20.75
CA THR A 168 -2.90 -20.10 -20.36
C THR A 168 -2.82 -19.66 -18.91
N VAL A 169 -3.72 -18.75 -18.47
CA VAL A 169 -3.82 -18.33 -17.07
C VAL A 169 -4.06 -19.54 -16.15
N SER A 170 -5.03 -20.42 -16.49
CA SER A 170 -5.33 -21.59 -15.66
C SER A 170 -4.17 -22.56 -15.49
N VAL A 171 -3.38 -22.76 -16.55
CA VAL A 171 -2.15 -23.58 -16.50
C VAL A 171 -1.05 -22.90 -15.68
N ALA A 172 -0.87 -21.59 -15.92
CA ALA A 172 0.17 -20.82 -15.23
C ALA A 172 -0.01 -20.76 -13.71
N ILE A 173 -1.24 -20.80 -13.17
CA ILE A 173 -1.50 -20.74 -11.73
C ILE A 173 -1.62 -22.11 -11.06
N ASP A 174 -1.71 -23.20 -11.82
CA ASP A 174 -1.85 -24.56 -11.30
C ASP A 174 -0.54 -25.04 -10.68
N GLY A 175 -0.50 -25.19 -9.36
CA GLY A 175 0.68 -25.60 -8.60
C GLY A 175 1.22 -27.02 -8.97
N SER A 176 0.41 -27.84 -9.67
CA SER A 176 0.85 -29.14 -10.17
C SER A 176 1.58 -29.08 -11.53
N ARG A 177 1.57 -27.90 -12.18
CA ARG A 177 2.19 -27.62 -13.46
C ARG A 177 3.53 -26.89 -13.30
N GLY A 178 4.41 -27.04 -14.27
CA GLY A 178 5.76 -26.46 -14.26
C GLY A 178 6.17 -25.82 -15.56
N ALA A 179 7.48 -25.64 -15.74
CA ALA A 179 8.06 -25.00 -16.93
C ALA A 179 7.70 -25.72 -18.25
N ASP A 180 7.57 -27.02 -18.24
CA ASP A 180 7.24 -27.82 -19.44
C ASP A 180 5.78 -27.63 -19.91
N ASP A 181 4.91 -27.10 -19.04
CA ASP A 181 3.50 -26.85 -19.39
C ASP A 181 3.27 -25.46 -20.02
N ILE A 182 4.31 -24.64 -20.11
CA ILE A 182 4.30 -23.28 -20.62
C ILE A 182 5.32 -23.16 -21.75
N VAL A 183 4.96 -22.39 -22.78
CA VAL A 183 5.86 -21.98 -23.85
C VAL A 183 5.99 -20.46 -23.90
N SER A 184 7.10 -19.98 -24.42
CA SER A 184 7.39 -18.56 -24.62
C SER A 184 7.98 -18.36 -26.01
N PRO A 185 7.65 -17.25 -26.71
CA PRO A 185 6.71 -16.20 -26.35
C PRO A 185 5.24 -16.62 -26.47
N GLY A 186 4.32 -15.82 -25.94
CA GLY A 186 2.88 -16.02 -26.00
C GLY A 186 2.07 -14.74 -25.86
N HIS A 187 0.77 -14.86 -25.56
CA HIS A 187 -0.18 -13.75 -25.54
C HIS A 187 -0.70 -13.39 -24.13
N VAL A 188 -0.12 -13.98 -23.08
CA VAL A 188 -0.31 -13.59 -21.68
C VAL A 188 1.00 -13.04 -21.14
N PHE A 189 0.96 -11.94 -20.43
CA PHE A 189 2.11 -11.21 -19.91
C PHE A 189 2.20 -11.37 -18.39
N PRO A 190 3.03 -12.28 -17.86
CA PRO A 190 3.18 -12.42 -16.43
C PRO A 190 3.98 -11.26 -15.84
N LEU A 191 3.52 -10.79 -14.66
CA LEU A 191 4.17 -9.79 -13.84
C LEU A 191 4.54 -10.43 -12.51
N MET A 192 5.80 -10.30 -12.10
CA MET A 192 6.28 -10.80 -10.82
C MET A 192 6.01 -9.77 -9.72
N ALA A 193 5.08 -10.08 -8.80
CA ALA A 193 4.82 -9.26 -7.63
C ALA A 193 6.03 -9.24 -6.69
N ARG A 194 6.28 -8.10 -6.06
CA ARG A 194 7.31 -7.97 -5.03
C ARG A 194 6.91 -8.76 -3.78
N PRO A 195 7.82 -9.56 -3.18
CA PRO A 195 7.58 -10.13 -1.85
C PRO A 195 7.20 -9.03 -0.84
N GLY A 196 6.14 -9.28 -0.05
CA GLY A 196 5.55 -8.27 0.82
C GLY A 196 4.37 -7.50 0.22
N GLY A 197 4.13 -7.63 -1.09
CA GLY A 197 2.93 -7.10 -1.77
C GLY A 197 2.85 -5.58 -1.73
N VAL A 198 1.61 -5.04 -1.58
CA VAL A 198 1.38 -3.58 -1.59
C VAL A 198 2.10 -2.81 -0.49
N LEU A 199 2.58 -3.49 0.55
CA LEU A 199 3.35 -2.86 1.62
C LEU A 199 4.79 -2.53 1.18
N VAL A 200 5.27 -3.18 0.12
CA VAL A 200 6.60 -2.94 -0.48
C VAL A 200 6.49 -2.11 -1.75
N ARG A 201 5.53 -2.42 -2.63
CA ARG A 201 5.26 -1.68 -3.86
C ARG A 201 3.75 -1.48 -4.03
N ALA A 202 3.32 -0.21 -4.02
CA ALA A 202 1.90 0.17 -4.10
C ALA A 202 1.36 0.10 -5.54
N GLY A 203 1.51 -1.06 -6.21
CA GLY A 203 1.10 -1.27 -7.60
C GLY A 203 -0.03 -2.28 -7.75
N HIS A 204 -0.73 -2.24 -8.89
CA HIS A 204 -1.83 -3.14 -9.23
C HIS A 204 -1.41 -4.62 -9.23
N THR A 205 -0.17 -4.93 -9.66
CA THR A 205 0.41 -6.28 -9.61
C THR A 205 0.40 -6.85 -8.20
N GLU A 206 0.94 -6.10 -7.24
CA GLU A 206 1.00 -6.50 -5.84
C GLU A 206 -0.40 -6.55 -5.23
N ALA A 207 -1.26 -5.59 -5.56
CA ALA A 207 -2.62 -5.52 -5.05
C ALA A 207 -3.47 -6.72 -5.49
N ALA A 208 -3.37 -7.14 -6.75
CA ALA A 208 -4.10 -8.30 -7.27
C ALA A 208 -3.70 -9.61 -6.57
N VAL A 209 -2.40 -9.81 -6.33
CA VAL A 209 -1.88 -10.97 -5.58
C VAL A 209 -2.35 -10.92 -4.12
N ASP A 210 -2.26 -9.76 -3.46
CA ASP A 210 -2.65 -9.59 -2.06
C ASP A 210 -4.14 -9.82 -1.84
N ILE A 211 -5.01 -9.24 -2.67
CA ILE A 211 -6.46 -9.41 -2.55
C ILE A 211 -6.84 -10.88 -2.77
N SER A 212 -6.24 -11.55 -3.77
CA SER A 212 -6.49 -12.97 -3.99
C SER A 212 -6.10 -13.82 -2.78
N ARG A 213 -4.93 -13.55 -2.18
CA ARG A 213 -4.48 -14.20 -0.95
C ARG A 213 -5.42 -13.91 0.23
N LEU A 214 -5.83 -12.65 0.43
CA LEU A 214 -6.75 -12.25 1.51
C LEU A 214 -8.15 -12.84 1.32
N ALA A 215 -8.55 -13.09 0.08
CA ALA A 215 -9.78 -13.80 -0.24
C ALA A 215 -9.71 -15.31 0.01
N GLY A 216 -8.53 -15.86 0.35
CA GLY A 216 -8.29 -17.30 0.54
C GLY A 216 -8.16 -18.08 -0.77
N LEU A 217 -7.83 -17.38 -1.87
CA LEU A 217 -7.68 -17.93 -3.21
C LEU A 217 -6.18 -18.11 -3.57
N ASN A 218 -5.90 -18.70 -4.74
CA ASN A 218 -4.56 -18.73 -5.29
C ASN A 218 -3.98 -17.31 -5.35
N PRO A 219 -2.78 -17.02 -4.81
CA PRO A 219 -2.19 -15.69 -4.76
C PRO A 219 -1.72 -15.21 -6.14
N SER A 220 -2.69 -14.99 -7.02
CA SER A 220 -2.50 -14.57 -8.40
C SER A 220 -3.74 -13.80 -8.88
N GLY A 221 -3.54 -12.87 -9.80
CA GLY A 221 -4.65 -12.09 -10.34
C GLY A 221 -4.42 -11.73 -11.80
N VAL A 222 -5.51 -11.56 -12.54
CA VAL A 222 -5.47 -10.98 -13.89
C VAL A 222 -5.86 -9.52 -13.77
N ILE A 223 -5.08 -8.65 -14.37
CA ILE A 223 -5.25 -7.19 -14.37
C ILE A 223 -5.29 -6.66 -15.80
N CYS A 224 -5.98 -5.55 -15.99
CA CYS A 224 -6.05 -4.88 -17.28
C CYS A 224 -6.43 -3.42 -17.05
N GLU A 225 -5.64 -2.50 -17.53
CA GLU A 225 -5.87 -1.06 -17.43
C GLU A 225 -7.17 -0.68 -18.15
N ILE A 226 -7.84 0.40 -17.67
CA ILE A 226 -9.06 0.93 -18.28
C ILE A 226 -8.73 2.19 -19.08
N MET A 227 -9.01 2.15 -20.37
CA MET A 227 -8.88 3.28 -21.27
C MET A 227 -10.23 3.81 -21.71
N ASN A 228 -10.31 5.12 -21.91
CA ASN A 228 -11.43 5.81 -22.54
C ASN A 228 -11.56 5.45 -24.03
N GLU A 229 -12.70 5.80 -24.63
CA GLU A 229 -12.96 5.50 -26.05
C GLU A 229 -12.00 6.20 -27.02
N ASP A 230 -11.44 7.34 -26.62
CA ASP A 230 -10.45 8.09 -27.38
C ASP A 230 -9.01 7.56 -27.20
N GLY A 231 -8.81 6.51 -26.38
CA GLY A 231 -7.52 5.90 -26.10
C GLY A 231 -6.73 6.55 -24.96
N THR A 232 -7.26 7.58 -24.31
CA THR A 232 -6.67 8.14 -23.09
C THR A 232 -6.94 7.24 -21.89
N MET A 233 -6.10 7.31 -20.85
CA MET A 233 -6.32 6.54 -19.62
C MET A 233 -7.53 7.09 -18.85
N ALA A 234 -8.42 6.19 -18.43
CA ALA A 234 -9.54 6.53 -17.57
C ALA A 234 -9.05 7.01 -16.19
N ARG A 235 -9.60 8.11 -15.68
CA ARG A 235 -9.29 8.68 -14.39
C ARG A 235 -10.50 8.50 -13.44
N MET A 236 -10.35 8.81 -12.17
CA MET A 236 -11.37 8.52 -11.13
C MET A 236 -12.81 8.84 -11.57
N GLY A 237 -13.06 9.99 -12.21
CA GLY A 237 -14.40 10.36 -12.70
C GLY A 237 -14.94 9.41 -13.77
N ASP A 238 -14.09 8.98 -14.70
CA ASP A 238 -14.44 8.03 -15.76
C ASP A 238 -14.61 6.62 -15.19
N LEU A 239 -13.74 6.24 -14.24
CA LEU A 239 -13.76 4.93 -13.56
C LEU A 239 -15.03 4.74 -12.72
N LEU A 240 -15.52 5.78 -12.06
CA LEU A 240 -16.79 5.74 -11.33
C LEU A 240 -17.97 5.51 -12.28
N ALA A 241 -18.00 6.23 -13.42
CA ALA A 241 -19.03 6.03 -14.42
C ALA A 241 -18.97 4.61 -15.04
N PHE A 242 -17.76 4.13 -15.31
CA PHE A 242 -17.52 2.77 -15.80
C PHE A 242 -17.98 1.71 -14.78
N ALA A 243 -17.63 1.89 -13.51
CA ALA A 243 -18.03 0.99 -12.43
C ALA A 243 -19.55 0.88 -12.31
N GLN A 244 -20.26 2.01 -12.37
CA GLN A 244 -21.73 2.04 -12.36
C GLN A 244 -22.34 1.33 -13.58
N LEU A 245 -21.83 1.64 -14.78
CA LEU A 245 -22.32 1.04 -16.03
C LEU A 245 -22.21 -0.49 -16.02
N HIS A 246 -21.13 -1.02 -15.45
CA HIS A 246 -20.82 -2.44 -15.45
C HIS A 246 -21.11 -3.15 -14.12
N ASN A 247 -21.71 -2.45 -13.15
CA ASN A 247 -22.00 -2.95 -11.80
C ASN A 247 -20.76 -3.57 -11.13
N LEU A 248 -19.64 -2.85 -11.17
CA LEU A 248 -18.36 -3.23 -10.56
C LEU A 248 -18.13 -2.41 -9.28
N LYS A 249 -17.51 -3.03 -8.29
CA LYS A 249 -16.96 -2.31 -7.15
C LYS A 249 -15.65 -1.63 -7.54
N ILE A 250 -15.40 -0.47 -6.95
CA ILE A 250 -14.15 0.27 -7.13
C ILE A 250 -13.52 0.55 -5.77
N GLY A 251 -12.26 0.19 -5.59
CA GLY A 251 -11.48 0.43 -4.37
C GLY A 251 -10.13 1.06 -4.68
N THR A 252 -9.38 1.45 -3.63
CA THR A 252 -8.06 2.05 -3.78
C THR A 252 -6.96 1.15 -3.22
N ILE A 253 -5.78 1.20 -3.83
CA ILE A 253 -4.59 0.53 -3.30
C ILE A 253 -4.17 1.16 -1.96
N ARG A 254 -4.42 2.46 -1.75
CA ARG A 254 -4.17 3.16 -0.49
C ARG A 254 -4.95 2.54 0.67
N ASP A 255 -6.24 2.27 0.48
CA ASP A 255 -7.09 1.65 1.51
C ASP A 255 -6.69 0.20 1.77
N LEU A 256 -6.29 -0.54 0.72
CA LEU A 256 -5.74 -1.89 0.87
C LEU A 256 -4.44 -1.89 1.69
N ILE A 257 -3.56 -0.91 1.49
CA ILE A 257 -2.35 -0.74 2.30
C ILE A 257 -2.72 -0.49 3.77
N ALA A 258 -3.68 0.40 4.04
CA ALA A 258 -4.16 0.68 5.40
C ALA A 258 -4.75 -0.58 6.04
N TYR A 259 -5.58 -1.32 5.29
CA TYR A 259 -6.15 -2.60 5.72
C TYR A 259 -5.07 -3.62 6.08
N ARG A 260 -4.09 -3.84 5.19
CA ARG A 260 -3.00 -4.79 5.43
C ARG A 260 -2.13 -4.42 6.63
N ARG A 261 -1.85 -3.11 6.82
CA ARG A 261 -1.13 -2.62 7.99
C ARG A 261 -1.84 -2.97 9.30
N LYS A 262 -3.16 -2.90 9.29
CA LYS A 262 -3.99 -3.20 10.47
C LYS A 262 -4.15 -4.70 10.73
N HIS A 263 -4.25 -5.52 9.68
CA HIS A 263 -4.65 -6.92 9.79
C HIS A 263 -3.53 -7.94 9.58
N ASP A 264 -2.43 -7.56 8.92
CA ASP A 264 -1.30 -8.48 8.71
C ASP A 264 -0.33 -8.43 9.89
N HIS A 265 -0.01 -9.59 10.44
CA HIS A 265 1.11 -9.75 11.37
C HIS A 265 2.42 -9.83 10.58
N LEU A 266 3.05 -8.66 10.38
CA LEU A 266 4.26 -8.52 9.57
C LEU A 266 5.53 -8.86 10.34
N VAL A 267 5.48 -8.82 11.66
CA VAL A 267 6.65 -9.04 12.52
C VAL A 267 6.61 -10.41 13.15
N GLU A 268 7.77 -11.04 13.27
CA GLU A 268 7.94 -12.33 13.93
C GLU A 268 9.17 -12.25 14.82
N LYS A 269 8.98 -12.45 16.13
CA LYS A 269 10.10 -12.52 17.09
C LYS A 269 10.98 -13.72 16.76
N LYS A 270 12.27 -13.51 16.55
CA LYS A 270 13.25 -14.56 16.21
C LYS A 270 14.15 -14.96 17.35
N ALA A 271 14.62 -14.00 18.14
CA ALA A 271 15.56 -14.28 19.23
C ALA A 271 15.37 -13.29 20.39
N GLU A 272 15.82 -13.69 21.56
CA GLU A 272 15.91 -12.86 22.75
C GLU A 272 17.15 -13.22 23.54
N ALA A 273 17.87 -12.21 24.04
CA ALA A 273 19.03 -12.40 24.90
C ALA A 273 19.18 -11.24 25.88
N PRO A 274 19.78 -11.47 27.07
CA PRO A 274 20.26 -10.39 27.93
C PRO A 274 21.33 -9.61 27.22
N PHE A 275 21.33 -8.28 27.40
CA PHE A 275 22.26 -7.36 26.78
C PHE A 275 22.63 -6.26 27.77
N THR A 276 23.91 -6.07 28.05
CA THR A 276 24.40 -5.00 28.90
C THR A 276 25.03 -3.92 28.05
N SER A 277 24.52 -2.69 28.14
CA SER A 277 25.03 -1.50 27.44
C SER A 277 25.68 -0.54 28.44
N ARG A 278 26.68 0.22 27.97
CA ARG A 278 27.18 1.38 28.69
C ARG A 278 26.13 2.48 28.86
N TRP A 279 25.08 2.44 28.05
CA TRP A 279 23.93 3.34 28.12
C TRP A 279 22.74 2.63 28.77
N GLY A 280 22.36 3.07 29.96
CA GLY A 280 21.22 2.54 30.70
C GLY A 280 21.42 1.13 31.31
N GLY A 281 22.61 0.50 31.26
CA GLY A 281 22.95 -0.76 31.93
C GLY A 281 22.30 -1.99 31.27
N ASP A 282 21.56 -2.82 32.04
CA ASP A 282 21.05 -4.10 31.58
C ASP A 282 19.71 -3.99 30.85
N TRP A 283 19.60 -4.69 29.73
CA TRP A 283 18.45 -4.75 28.82
C TRP A 283 18.17 -6.20 28.44
N ARG A 284 16.99 -6.43 27.85
CA ARG A 284 16.71 -7.59 27.02
C ARG A 284 16.65 -7.16 25.58
N ALA A 285 17.53 -7.69 24.74
CA ALA A 285 17.50 -7.45 23.30
C ALA A 285 16.68 -8.53 22.62
N MET A 286 15.76 -8.11 21.75
CA MET A 286 14.90 -8.98 20.96
C MET A 286 15.01 -8.64 19.49
N THR A 287 15.06 -9.65 18.62
CA THR A 287 15.03 -9.44 17.18
C THR A 287 13.67 -9.82 16.62
N PHE A 288 13.20 -9.01 15.68
CA PHE A 288 11.94 -9.19 14.98
C PHE A 288 12.19 -9.17 13.46
N PHE A 289 11.79 -10.25 12.80
CA PHE A 289 11.86 -10.34 11.34
C PHE A 289 10.62 -9.72 10.72
N ASN A 290 10.84 -8.75 9.82
CA ASN A 290 9.77 -8.15 9.04
C ASN A 290 9.55 -8.98 7.77
N LYS A 291 8.42 -9.70 7.71
CA LYS A 291 8.06 -10.58 6.58
C LYS A 291 7.83 -9.82 5.27
N ALA A 292 7.46 -8.54 5.34
CA ALA A 292 7.21 -7.73 4.16
C ALA A 292 8.50 -7.30 3.47
N THR A 293 9.53 -6.92 4.25
CA THR A 293 10.78 -6.37 3.70
C THR A 293 11.96 -7.34 3.74
N GLY A 294 11.82 -8.47 4.45
CA GLY A 294 12.92 -9.41 4.68
C GLY A 294 14.02 -8.86 5.60
N THR A 295 13.75 -7.82 6.37
CA THR A 295 14.72 -7.17 7.26
C THR A 295 14.47 -7.52 8.71
N GLU A 296 15.52 -7.45 9.55
CA GLU A 296 15.38 -7.62 11.00
C GLU A 296 15.39 -6.26 11.70
N GLN A 297 14.53 -6.16 12.71
CA GLN A 297 14.42 -5.03 13.62
C GLN A 297 14.87 -5.46 15.02
N VAL A 298 15.27 -4.51 15.85
CA VAL A 298 15.69 -4.80 17.23
C VAL A 298 14.83 -4.01 18.20
N ALA A 299 14.31 -4.68 19.23
CA ALA A 299 13.75 -4.03 20.40
C ALA A 299 14.66 -4.25 21.62
N LEU A 300 15.02 -3.17 22.30
CA LEU A 300 15.70 -3.19 23.58
C LEU A 300 14.66 -2.88 24.66
N VAL A 301 14.42 -3.85 25.54
CA VAL A 301 13.40 -3.77 26.60
C VAL A 301 14.07 -3.66 27.96
N LYS A 302 13.75 -2.61 28.70
CA LYS A 302 14.18 -2.36 30.08
C LYS A 302 13.03 -2.67 31.03
N GLY A 303 13.30 -3.38 32.11
CA GLY A 303 12.29 -3.69 33.12
C GLY A 303 11.14 -4.56 32.59
N LYS A 304 9.94 -4.37 33.14
CA LYS A 304 8.70 -5.05 32.73
C LYS A 304 7.78 -4.03 32.06
N VAL A 305 7.16 -4.44 30.96
CA VAL A 305 6.03 -3.74 30.35
C VAL A 305 4.79 -4.08 31.15
N ASP A 306 4.07 -3.06 31.62
CA ASP A 306 2.79 -3.19 32.32
C ASP A 306 1.69 -2.62 31.39
N PRO A 307 0.80 -3.46 30.81
CA PRO A 307 -0.23 -2.96 29.89
C PRO A 307 -1.17 -1.90 30.50
N GLY A 308 -1.30 -1.91 31.84
CA GLY A 308 -2.11 -0.92 32.57
C GLY A 308 -1.43 0.43 32.83
N LYS A 309 -0.22 0.67 32.31
CA LYS A 309 0.53 1.91 32.52
C LYS A 309 1.22 2.36 31.24
N PRO A 310 1.31 3.67 31.00
CA PRO A 310 2.05 4.22 29.87
C PRO A 310 3.53 3.77 29.90
N THR A 311 4.00 3.20 28.80
CA THR A 311 5.38 2.74 28.65
C THR A 311 6.22 3.82 27.99
N LEU A 312 7.40 4.12 28.53
CA LEU A 312 8.34 5.03 27.90
C LEU A 312 8.96 4.38 26.66
N VAL A 313 8.74 4.98 25.49
CA VAL A 313 9.11 4.39 24.20
C VAL A 313 9.95 5.33 23.36
N ARG A 314 11.03 4.81 22.77
CA ARG A 314 11.74 5.43 21.67
C ARG A 314 11.62 4.58 20.41
N MET A 315 11.14 5.17 19.33
CA MET A 315 11.26 4.61 17.98
C MET A 315 12.43 5.30 17.28
N HIS A 316 13.45 4.54 16.90
CA HIS A 316 14.70 5.05 16.38
C HIS A 316 15.05 4.42 15.03
N ALA A 317 15.11 5.22 13.97
CA ALA A 317 15.62 4.78 12.68
C ALA A 317 17.16 4.72 12.73
N LEU A 318 17.71 3.52 12.59
CA LEU A 318 19.17 3.28 12.66
C LEU A 318 19.90 4.05 11.55
N SER A 319 20.87 4.83 11.94
CA SER A 319 21.80 5.52 11.04
C SER A 319 23.24 5.17 11.38
N ALA A 320 23.93 4.52 10.46
CA ALA A 320 25.34 4.19 10.69
C ALA A 320 26.22 5.44 10.90
N PHE A 321 25.89 6.55 10.25
CA PHE A 321 26.69 7.77 10.39
C PHE A 321 26.55 8.40 11.78
N THR A 322 25.33 8.51 12.31
CA THR A 322 25.11 9.08 13.64
C THR A 322 25.36 8.09 14.76
N ASP A 323 24.84 6.86 14.63
CA ASP A 323 24.80 5.90 15.74
C ASP A 323 26.09 5.07 15.88
N VAL A 324 26.80 4.85 14.75
CA VAL A 324 28.04 4.04 14.73
C VAL A 324 29.27 4.93 14.57
N PHE A 325 29.26 5.86 13.61
CA PHE A 325 30.43 6.72 13.33
C PHE A 325 30.45 8.00 14.15
N GLY A 326 29.38 8.28 14.94
CA GLY A 326 29.36 9.40 15.88
C GLY A 326 29.29 10.76 15.18
N GLU A 327 28.58 10.85 14.06
CA GLU A 327 28.39 12.13 13.37
C GLU A 327 27.71 13.14 14.29
N GLU A 328 28.32 14.31 14.42
CA GLU A 328 27.79 15.41 15.21
C GLU A 328 26.61 16.08 14.53
N GLY A 329 25.64 16.56 15.31
CA GLY A 329 24.45 17.25 14.82
C GLY A 329 23.21 16.96 15.66
N ALA A 330 22.05 17.49 15.25
CA ALA A 330 20.79 17.38 15.99
C ALA A 330 20.30 15.92 16.22
N ARG A 331 20.76 14.96 15.42
CA ARG A 331 20.48 13.52 15.58
C ARG A 331 21.60 12.77 16.31
N GLY A 332 22.74 13.41 16.55
CA GLY A 332 23.84 12.82 17.29
C GLY A 332 23.40 12.47 18.71
N GLN A 333 23.79 11.28 19.16
CA GLN A 333 23.52 10.77 20.51
C GLN A 333 22.04 10.50 20.85
N MET A 334 21.07 10.69 19.96
CA MET A 334 19.65 10.45 20.26
C MET A 334 19.37 9.02 20.73
N LEU A 335 20.01 8.01 20.13
CA LEU A 335 19.84 6.62 20.54
C LEU A 335 20.42 6.40 21.95
N SER A 336 21.66 6.78 22.15
CA SER A 336 22.37 6.62 23.44
C SER A 336 21.65 7.36 24.57
N ARG A 337 21.25 8.61 24.33
CA ARG A 337 20.54 9.41 25.34
C ARG A 337 19.14 8.86 25.65
N SER A 338 18.41 8.36 24.65
CA SER A 338 17.13 7.67 24.91
C SER A 338 17.33 6.42 25.77
N MET A 339 18.39 5.66 25.53
CA MET A 339 18.72 4.49 26.37
C MET A 339 19.09 4.89 27.80
N GLU A 340 19.82 6.00 28.00
CA GLU A 340 20.14 6.52 29.33
C GLU A 340 18.87 6.94 30.07
N ILE A 341 18.00 7.74 29.43
CA ILE A 341 16.72 8.20 30.02
C ILE A 341 15.86 7.00 30.45
N ILE A 342 15.69 5.99 29.57
CA ILE A 342 14.94 4.78 29.91
C ILE A 342 15.66 3.97 30.99
N GLY A 343 17.00 3.99 31.00
CA GLY A 343 17.81 3.37 32.05
C GLY A 343 17.59 3.99 33.42
N GLU A 344 17.53 5.32 33.51
CA GLU A 344 17.25 6.10 34.70
C GLU A 344 15.80 5.85 35.21
N GLU A 345 14.83 5.76 34.28
CA GLU A 345 13.42 5.44 34.59
C GLU A 345 13.24 3.99 35.08
N GLY A 346 14.13 3.09 34.67
CA GLY A 346 14.12 1.68 35.04
C GLY A 346 13.17 0.80 34.23
N ALA A 347 12.31 1.36 33.37
CA ALA A 347 11.41 0.63 32.49
C ALA A 347 11.15 1.39 31.19
N GLY A 348 11.05 0.68 30.07
CA GLY A 348 10.74 1.25 28.77
C GLY A 348 11.30 0.42 27.61
N ILE A 349 11.07 0.90 26.40
CA ILE A 349 11.42 0.21 25.15
C ILE A 349 12.10 1.15 24.18
N VAL A 350 13.19 0.70 23.56
CA VAL A 350 13.76 1.30 22.36
C VAL A 350 13.53 0.34 21.19
N VAL A 351 12.75 0.75 20.19
CA VAL A 351 12.62 0.01 18.93
C VAL A 351 13.58 0.63 17.91
N VAL A 352 14.57 -0.15 17.49
CA VAL A 352 15.55 0.24 16.48
C VAL A 352 15.10 -0.30 15.13
N ILE A 353 14.69 0.61 14.26
CA ILE A 353 14.25 0.32 12.90
C ILE A 353 15.47 0.24 11.98
N ASN A 354 15.77 -0.95 11.51
CA ASN A 354 16.87 -1.20 10.59
C ASN A 354 16.40 -1.03 9.14
N ARG A 355 16.91 0.00 8.46
CA ARG A 355 16.61 0.33 7.06
C ARG A 355 17.66 -0.23 6.11
N THR A 356 18.20 -1.41 6.37
CA THR A 356 19.27 -1.99 5.56
C THR A 356 18.73 -2.38 4.19
N MET A 357 18.87 -1.49 3.20
CA MET A 357 18.60 -1.73 1.79
C MET A 357 19.91 -1.67 1.00
N GLN A 358 19.94 -2.37 -0.14
CA GLN A 358 21.08 -2.27 -1.06
C GLN A 358 21.33 -0.79 -1.42
N GLY A 359 22.55 -0.31 -1.20
CA GLY A 359 22.93 1.10 -1.44
C GLY A 359 22.55 2.09 -0.33
N ALA A 360 22.17 1.65 0.87
CA ALA A 360 21.77 2.52 1.98
C ALA A 360 22.83 3.57 2.32
N PHE A 361 24.12 3.21 2.37
CA PHE A 361 25.20 4.16 2.62
C PHE A 361 25.35 5.21 1.51
N THR A 362 25.23 4.78 0.25
CA THR A 362 25.30 5.68 -0.91
C THR A 362 24.16 6.70 -0.85
N ARG A 363 22.93 6.25 -0.59
CA ARG A 363 21.77 7.14 -0.43
C ARG A 363 21.96 8.11 0.73
N ALA A 364 22.42 7.63 1.88
CA ALA A 364 22.68 8.51 3.04
C ALA A 364 23.67 9.63 2.71
N LEU A 365 24.70 9.36 1.92
CA LEU A 365 25.63 10.39 1.45
C LEU A 365 24.99 11.32 0.40
N GLN A 366 24.18 10.80 -0.51
CA GLN A 366 23.46 11.60 -1.50
C GLN A 366 22.46 12.56 -0.85
N HIS A 367 21.77 12.13 0.22
CA HIS A 367 20.94 13.04 1.03
C HIS A 367 21.73 14.20 1.63
N LYS A 368 22.93 13.96 2.12
CA LYS A 368 23.81 15.00 2.68
C LYS A 368 24.26 16.02 1.63
N THR A 369 24.38 15.58 0.38
CA THR A 369 24.78 16.45 -0.74
C THR A 369 23.61 17.11 -1.45
N GLY A 370 22.35 16.86 -1.01
CA GLY A 370 21.15 17.42 -1.61
C GLY A 370 20.76 16.82 -2.97
N VAL A 371 21.36 15.69 -3.34
CA VAL A 371 21.13 15.03 -4.65
C VAL A 371 19.88 14.14 -4.61
N ALA A 372 19.46 13.64 -3.45
CA ALA A 372 18.29 12.79 -3.31
C ALA A 372 17.15 13.52 -2.56
N PRO A 373 15.86 13.34 -2.98
CA PRO A 373 14.71 13.88 -2.25
C PRO A 373 14.59 13.24 -0.87
N ARG A 374 13.93 13.94 0.08
CA ARG A 374 13.60 13.36 1.39
C ARG A 374 12.67 12.17 1.21
N ASP A 375 13.03 11.03 1.80
CA ASP A 375 12.28 9.79 1.68
C ASP A 375 10.88 9.89 2.30
N MET A 376 9.87 9.54 1.52
CA MET A 376 8.50 9.21 1.99
C MET A 376 8.46 7.89 2.80
N GLU A 377 9.59 7.22 3.00
CA GLU A 377 9.71 5.94 3.71
C GLU A 377 9.53 6.07 5.24
N GLU A 378 9.67 7.27 5.81
CA GLU A 378 9.52 7.45 7.27
C GLU A 378 8.17 6.97 7.81
N ILE A 379 7.08 7.16 7.08
CA ILE A 379 5.73 6.75 7.51
C ILE A 379 5.55 5.21 7.50
N ARG A 380 6.24 4.51 6.59
CA ARG A 380 6.16 3.05 6.47
C ARG A 380 6.83 2.33 7.64
N ASP A 381 7.90 2.89 8.17
CA ASP A 381 8.71 2.29 9.23
C ASP A 381 8.01 2.32 10.59
N TYR A 382 7.18 3.33 10.84
CA TYR A 382 6.42 3.43 12.09
C TYR A 382 5.41 2.29 12.26
N GLY A 383 4.81 1.76 11.18
CA GLY A 383 3.89 0.62 11.23
C GLY A 383 4.54 -0.67 11.74
N VAL A 384 5.77 -0.95 11.34
CA VAL A 384 6.54 -2.10 11.83
C VAL A 384 6.89 -1.93 13.32
N GLY A 385 7.33 -0.71 13.69
CA GLY A 385 7.59 -0.37 15.08
C GLY A 385 6.35 -0.49 15.95
N ALA A 386 5.19 -0.06 15.45
CA ALA A 386 3.91 -0.20 16.14
C ALA A 386 3.56 -1.67 16.38
N GLN A 387 3.70 -2.54 15.39
CA GLN A 387 3.45 -3.98 15.56
C GLN A 387 4.40 -4.62 16.57
N ILE A 388 5.68 -4.23 16.60
CA ILE A 388 6.63 -4.68 17.60
C ILE A 388 6.19 -4.26 19.01
N LEU A 389 5.74 -3.00 19.18
CA LEU A 389 5.25 -2.51 20.47
C LEU A 389 3.99 -3.26 20.94
N THR A 390 3.04 -3.50 20.04
CA THR A 390 1.84 -4.31 20.32
C THR A 390 2.21 -5.74 20.72
N GLU A 391 3.14 -6.38 20.02
CA GLU A 391 3.65 -7.72 20.35
C GLU A 391 4.34 -7.76 21.73
N LEU A 392 4.91 -6.63 22.16
CA LEU A 392 5.51 -6.46 23.48
C LEU A 392 4.50 -6.10 24.58
N GLY A 393 3.20 -5.96 24.24
CA GLY A 393 2.13 -5.68 25.18
C GLY A 393 1.99 -4.21 25.57
N VAL A 394 2.47 -3.28 24.73
CA VAL A 394 2.25 -1.85 24.93
C VAL A 394 0.85 -1.49 24.44
N GLU A 395 0.10 -0.73 25.22
CA GLU A 395 -1.19 -0.14 24.85
C GLU A 395 -1.10 1.40 24.86
N GLU A 396 -0.54 1.95 25.92
CA GLU A 396 -0.28 3.38 26.07
C GLU A 396 1.22 3.66 26.15
N MET A 397 1.66 4.75 25.51
CA MET A 397 3.07 5.12 25.54
C MET A 397 3.31 6.60 25.80
N ILE A 398 4.46 6.89 26.44
CA ILE A 398 5.10 8.20 26.47
C ILE A 398 6.20 8.16 25.43
N LEU A 399 6.09 8.95 24.37
CA LEU A 399 7.03 8.91 23.25
C LEU A 399 8.23 9.82 23.52
N LEU A 400 9.45 9.26 23.51
CA LEU A 400 10.70 10.05 23.52
C LEU A 400 10.94 10.60 22.11
N THR A 401 10.78 11.93 21.96
CA THR A 401 10.95 12.60 20.65
C THR A 401 11.32 14.08 20.81
N ASN A 402 12.11 14.60 19.84
CA ASN A 402 12.40 16.03 19.71
C ASN A 402 11.67 16.65 18.52
N SER A 403 10.77 15.93 17.87
CA SER A 403 10.00 16.41 16.74
C SER A 403 8.53 16.08 16.95
N HIS A 404 7.66 17.09 16.84
CA HIS A 404 6.21 16.88 16.83
C HIS A 404 5.80 16.35 15.44
N HIS A 405 5.86 15.05 15.27
CA HIS A 405 5.23 14.39 14.12
C HIS A 405 3.99 13.66 14.64
N SER A 406 2.83 13.99 14.10
CA SER A 406 1.66 13.16 14.31
C SER A 406 1.97 11.79 13.70
N LEU A 407 2.20 10.79 14.54
CA LEU A 407 2.32 9.40 14.11
C LEU A 407 0.93 8.92 13.70
N VAL A 408 0.53 9.27 12.47
CA VAL A 408 -0.77 8.94 11.92
C VAL A 408 -0.90 7.42 11.83
N GLY A 409 -1.96 6.89 12.45
CA GLY A 409 -2.33 5.48 12.29
C GLY A 409 -1.86 4.53 13.41
N LEU A 410 -1.35 5.00 14.54
CA LEU A 410 -1.05 4.14 15.70
C LEU A 410 -2.32 3.53 16.30
N ASP A 411 -3.43 4.27 16.29
CA ASP A 411 -4.74 3.79 16.75
C ASP A 411 -5.17 2.51 16.04
N ALA A 412 -4.76 2.34 14.77
CA ALA A 412 -5.02 1.11 14.00
C ALA A 412 -4.35 -0.14 14.59
N TYR A 413 -3.30 0.04 15.41
CA TYR A 413 -2.60 -1.04 16.11
C TYR A 413 -2.99 -1.16 17.59
N GLY A 414 -3.99 -0.39 18.06
CA GLY A 414 -4.40 -0.36 19.44
C GLY A 414 -3.40 0.37 20.36
N LEU A 415 -2.55 1.24 19.79
CA LEU A 415 -1.56 2.03 20.51
C LEU A 415 -2.01 3.48 20.63
N SER A 416 -1.82 4.08 21.81
CA SER A 416 -2.06 5.51 22.04
C SER A 416 -0.82 6.20 22.60
N ILE A 417 -0.52 7.41 22.10
CA ILE A 417 0.49 8.30 22.71
C ILE A 417 -0.24 9.16 23.71
N VAL A 418 0.04 8.97 24.99
CA VAL A 418 -0.57 9.74 26.08
C VAL A 418 0.26 10.97 26.44
N ASP A 419 1.56 10.97 26.14
CA ASP A 419 2.45 12.11 26.37
C ASP A 419 3.71 12.04 25.47
N GLU A 420 4.38 13.16 25.25
CA GLU A 420 5.66 13.27 24.56
C GLU A 420 6.71 13.86 25.49
N ARG A 421 7.89 13.25 25.51
CA ARG A 421 9.00 13.71 26.34
C ARG A 421 10.23 14.01 25.45
N PRO A 422 10.86 15.20 25.59
CA PRO A 422 12.05 15.53 24.81
C PRO A 422 13.26 14.67 25.22
N ILE A 423 14.17 14.49 24.28
CA ILE A 423 15.47 13.82 24.47
C ILE A 423 16.47 14.95 24.67
N GLU A 424 16.80 15.25 25.93
CA GLU A 424 17.79 16.29 26.31
C GLU A 424 19.16 15.70 26.63
#